data_dc4b1406c582f422507ed0de5bc9be94
#
_entry.id   dc4b1406c582f422507ed0de5bc9be94
#
_cell.length_a   1.000
_cell.length_b   1.000
_cell.length_c   1.000
_cell.angle_alpha   90.00
_cell.angle_beta   90.00
_cell.angle_gamma   90.00
#
_symmetry.space_group_name_H-M   'P 1'
#
loop_
_entity.id
_entity.type
_entity.pdbx_description
1 polymer ?
#
loop_
_entity_poly.entity_id
_entity_poly.type
_entity_poly.pdbx_seq_one_letter_code
_entity_poly.pdbx_strand_id
1 'polypeptide(L)'
;IIDIILIDPAGMTISSSSTNSLCASPCSGTLSSSVSGGSGSIDYDWSSPTAGSTSPINNTQNPSNICAGVYTVTATDGSGCSVTATETITVPAPIVPATVVTDESCSGAGDGEIEVTATDGTSGYNISWDGISSGNPGGTEIGSSGGTYDITNLTEGDYSINITDAN
;
A
#
# COMPACT_ATOMS: atom_id res chain seq x y z
N ILE A 1 0.13 33.65 55.94
CA ILE A 1 0.09 32.29 55.40
C ILE A 1 -0.03 32.46 53.91
N ILE A 2 0.93 31.97 53.14
CA ILE A 2 0.89 31.93 51.69
C ILE A 2 0.56 30.49 51.32
N ASP A 3 -0.62 30.25 50.74
CA ASP A 3 -0.95 28.96 50.16
C ASP A 3 -0.28 28.82 48.79
N ILE A 4 0.67 27.93 48.72
CA ILE A 4 1.29 27.53 47.45
C ILE A 4 0.55 26.29 46.97
N ILE A 5 -0.24 26.43 45.90
CA ILE A 5 -0.89 25.29 45.23
C ILE A 5 0.13 24.79 44.17
N LEU A 6 0.63 23.59 44.37
CA LEU A 6 1.37 22.87 43.32
C LEU A 6 0.33 22.23 42.40
N ILE A 7 0.26 22.72 41.16
CA ILE A 7 -0.61 22.12 40.15
C ILE A 7 0.26 21.14 39.35
N ASP A 8 -0.11 19.87 39.37
CA ASP A 8 0.46 18.86 38.49
C ASP A 8 0.02 19.22 37.05
N PRO A 9 0.95 19.42 36.10
CA PRO A 9 0.56 19.67 34.73
C PRO A 9 -0.27 18.49 34.20
N ALA A 10 -1.33 18.79 33.46
CA ALA A 10 -2.17 17.74 32.86
C ALA A 10 -1.28 16.78 32.06
N GLY A 11 -1.37 15.49 32.40
CA GLY A 11 -0.56 14.44 31.75
C GLY A 11 -0.71 14.49 30.24
N MET A 12 0.39 14.27 29.51
CA MET A 12 0.37 14.19 28.06
C MET A 12 -0.38 12.94 27.59
N THR A 13 -1.16 13.08 26.54
CA THR A 13 -1.75 11.96 25.81
C THR A 13 -1.47 12.13 24.32
N ILE A 14 -1.27 11.02 23.61
CA ILE A 14 -1.01 11.01 22.18
C ILE A 14 -2.06 10.15 21.46
N SER A 15 -2.51 10.61 20.32
CA SER A 15 -3.25 9.82 19.34
C SER A 15 -2.49 9.83 18.02
N SER A 16 -2.47 8.72 17.31
CA SER A 16 -1.83 8.59 16.00
C SER A 16 -2.73 7.88 15.02
N SER A 17 -2.43 8.03 13.74
CA SER A 17 -3.09 7.32 12.65
C SER A 17 -2.13 7.18 11.46
N SER A 18 -2.40 6.22 10.58
CA SER A 18 -1.61 5.98 9.38
C SER A 18 -2.50 5.74 8.16
N THR A 19 -1.95 5.99 6.98
CA THR A 19 -2.50 5.47 5.72
C THR A 19 -1.48 4.54 5.08
N ASN A 20 -1.97 3.46 4.50
CA ASN A 20 -1.10 2.48 3.84
C ASN A 20 -0.48 3.05 2.56
N SER A 21 0.67 2.50 2.17
CA SER A 21 1.28 2.79 0.88
C SER A 21 0.56 2.01 -0.22
N LEU A 22 0.33 2.64 -1.37
CA LEU A 22 -0.30 1.99 -2.52
C LEU A 22 0.65 0.98 -3.18
N CYS A 23 1.93 1.29 -3.21
CA CYS A 23 2.98 0.45 -3.80
C CYS A 23 4.18 0.34 -2.86
N ALA A 24 5.02 -0.67 -3.08
CA ALA A 24 6.29 -0.81 -2.39
C ALA A 24 7.29 0.30 -2.77
N SER A 25 7.20 0.82 -4.00
CA SER A 25 8.01 1.93 -4.50
C SER A 25 7.30 2.59 -5.71
N PRO A 26 7.15 3.94 -5.74
CA PRO A 26 7.53 4.86 -4.65
C PRO A 26 6.63 4.72 -3.43
N CYS A 27 7.17 4.98 -2.25
CA CYS A 27 6.42 4.95 -1.01
C CYS A 27 5.41 6.10 -0.96
N SER A 28 4.16 5.82 -0.57
CA SER A 28 3.07 6.80 -0.55
C SER A 28 2.29 6.84 0.77
N GLY A 29 2.71 6.06 1.77
CA GLY A 29 2.09 6.06 3.09
C GLY A 29 2.21 7.40 3.82
N THR A 30 1.34 7.63 4.78
CA THR A 30 1.38 8.81 5.65
C THR A 30 1.24 8.40 7.11
N LEU A 31 1.82 9.21 7.98
CA LEU A 31 1.65 9.11 9.43
C LEU A 31 1.11 10.43 9.94
N SER A 32 0.32 10.38 10.99
CA SER A 32 -0.22 11.56 11.66
C SER A 32 -0.23 11.36 13.16
N SER A 33 0.06 12.42 13.90
CA SER A 33 0.00 12.38 15.36
C SER A 33 -0.58 13.67 15.93
N SER A 34 -1.20 13.56 17.10
CA SER A 34 -1.75 14.68 17.85
C SER A 34 -1.55 14.46 19.33
N VAL A 35 -1.05 15.46 20.03
CA VAL A 35 -0.81 15.45 21.48
C VAL A 35 -1.76 16.41 22.17
N SER A 36 -2.29 15.99 23.30
CA SER A 36 -3.05 16.82 24.23
C SER A 36 -2.37 16.86 25.59
N GLY A 37 -2.35 17.99 26.24
CA GLY A 37 -1.60 18.25 27.47
C GLY A 37 -0.14 18.59 27.20
N GLY A 38 0.70 18.51 28.22
CA GLY A 38 2.10 18.90 28.18
C GLY A 38 2.33 20.40 28.37
N SER A 39 3.58 20.80 28.32
CA SER A 39 4.05 22.18 28.60
C SER A 39 5.00 22.67 27.52
N GLY A 40 4.74 23.82 26.95
CA GLY A 40 5.61 24.41 25.90
C GLY A 40 5.41 23.79 24.54
N SER A 41 6.45 23.81 23.70
CA SER A 41 6.44 23.18 22.37
C SER A 41 6.54 21.67 22.46
N ILE A 42 5.88 20.97 21.53
CA ILE A 42 5.99 19.52 21.38
C ILE A 42 6.94 19.22 20.24
N ASP A 43 7.91 18.35 20.49
CA ASP A 43 8.82 17.78 19.50
C ASP A 43 8.38 16.37 19.12
N TYR A 44 8.42 16.02 17.83
CA TYR A 44 7.93 14.75 17.31
C TYR A 44 9.04 14.01 16.57
N ASP A 45 9.43 12.86 17.09
CA ASP A 45 10.42 11.98 16.46
C ASP A 45 9.81 10.63 16.12
N TRP A 46 9.83 10.28 14.82
CA TRP A 46 9.40 8.97 14.35
C TRP A 46 10.61 8.07 14.08
N SER A 47 10.53 6.86 14.57
CA SER A 47 11.55 5.83 14.39
C SER A 47 10.93 4.53 13.92
N SER A 48 11.69 3.70 13.20
CA SER A 48 11.26 2.37 12.77
C SER A 48 12.42 1.38 12.85
N PRO A 49 12.20 0.20 13.44
CA PRO A 49 13.16 -0.90 13.40
C PRO A 49 13.09 -1.69 12.10
N THR A 50 12.10 -1.43 11.23
CA THR A 50 11.89 -2.17 9.97
C THR A 50 12.96 -1.82 8.95
N ALA A 51 13.67 -2.82 8.43
CA ALA A 51 14.66 -2.62 7.37
C ALA A 51 13.98 -2.09 6.08
N GLY A 52 14.57 -1.08 5.47
CA GLY A 52 14.04 -0.44 4.26
C GLY A 52 12.93 0.59 4.53
N SER A 53 12.53 0.80 5.79
CA SER A 53 11.60 1.86 6.17
C SER A 53 12.24 3.25 6.06
N THR A 54 11.39 4.28 5.98
CA THR A 54 11.82 5.68 6.08
C THR A 54 12.07 6.01 7.56
N SER A 55 13.32 6.03 8.00
CA SER A 55 13.69 6.27 9.42
C SER A 55 15.13 6.75 9.54
N PRO A 56 15.46 7.64 10.51
CA PRO A 56 14.56 8.39 11.37
C PRO A 56 13.89 9.58 10.67
N ILE A 57 12.73 10.03 11.18
CA ILE A 57 12.04 11.25 10.74
C ILE A 57 11.88 12.15 11.95
N ASN A 58 12.70 13.17 12.02
CA ASN A 58 12.79 14.05 13.19
C ASN A 58 12.00 15.35 12.96
N ASN A 59 11.47 15.92 14.04
CA ASN A 59 10.76 17.20 14.07
C ASN A 59 9.58 17.29 13.07
N THR A 60 8.92 16.16 12.79
CA THR A 60 7.83 16.12 11.83
C THR A 60 6.62 15.45 12.45
N GLN A 61 5.55 16.23 12.69
CA GLN A 61 4.31 15.74 13.27
C GLN A 61 3.57 14.77 12.33
N ASN A 62 3.47 15.12 11.04
CA ASN A 62 2.69 14.39 10.05
C ASN A 62 3.53 14.10 8.79
N PRO A 63 4.43 13.10 8.83
CA PRO A 63 5.26 12.79 7.68
C PRO A 63 4.49 12.06 6.58
N SER A 64 4.93 12.25 5.33
CA SER A 64 4.39 11.63 4.12
C SER A 64 5.48 10.91 3.32
N ASN A 65 5.09 10.19 2.27
CA ASN A 65 5.99 9.35 1.46
C ASN A 65 6.69 8.28 2.30
N ILE A 66 5.93 7.65 3.18
CA ILE A 66 6.43 6.66 4.13
C ILE A 66 6.25 5.27 3.54
N CYS A 67 7.34 4.48 3.57
CA CYS A 67 7.34 3.09 3.13
C CYS A 67 6.65 2.18 4.14
N ALA A 68 6.35 0.94 3.72
CA ALA A 68 5.82 -0.06 4.64
C ALA A 68 6.77 -0.31 5.81
N GLY A 69 6.20 -0.47 6.99
CA GLY A 69 6.96 -0.67 8.22
C GLY A 69 6.14 -0.38 9.46
N VAL A 70 6.75 -0.68 10.61
CA VAL A 70 6.23 -0.32 11.93
C VAL A 70 6.94 0.94 12.41
N TYR A 71 6.19 1.97 12.78
CA TYR A 71 6.72 3.28 13.17
C TYR A 71 6.26 3.63 14.56
N THR A 72 7.20 4.10 15.39
CA THR A 72 6.90 4.63 16.72
C THR A 72 7.18 6.11 16.73
N VAL A 73 6.18 6.92 17.10
CA VAL A 73 6.37 8.34 17.40
C VAL A 73 6.66 8.51 18.88
N THR A 74 7.65 9.33 19.17
CA THR A 74 7.92 9.88 20.51
C THR A 74 7.64 11.36 20.47
N ALA A 75 6.65 11.81 21.23
CA ALA A 75 6.36 13.23 21.39
C ALA A 75 6.88 13.70 22.75
N THR A 76 7.71 14.72 22.74
CA THR A 76 8.37 15.26 23.94
C THR A 76 7.99 16.73 24.11
N ASP A 77 7.56 17.11 25.29
CA ASP A 77 7.20 18.50 25.61
C ASP A 77 8.40 19.35 26.02
N GLY A 78 8.20 20.66 26.14
CA GLY A 78 9.27 21.59 26.55
C GLY A 78 9.81 21.39 27.97
N SER A 79 9.15 20.57 28.79
CA SER A 79 9.62 20.18 30.12
C SER A 79 10.37 18.85 30.13
N GLY A 80 10.46 18.15 28.98
CA GLY A 80 11.11 16.85 28.84
C GLY A 80 10.23 15.64 29.14
N CYS A 81 8.92 15.82 29.36
CA CYS A 81 7.96 14.71 29.45
C CYS A 81 7.70 14.15 28.06
N SER A 82 7.56 12.83 27.93
CA SER A 82 7.32 12.17 26.65
C SER A 82 6.20 11.14 26.70
N VAL A 83 5.53 10.96 25.55
CA VAL A 83 4.54 9.92 25.28
C VAL A 83 4.82 9.29 23.92
N THR A 84 4.44 8.04 23.74
CA THR A 84 4.69 7.29 22.51
C THR A 84 3.42 6.66 21.96
N ALA A 85 3.38 6.52 20.62
CA ALA A 85 2.37 5.72 19.94
C ALA A 85 3.01 4.97 18.77
N THR A 86 2.38 3.89 18.31
CA THR A 86 2.93 3.04 17.24
C THR A 86 1.89 2.83 16.16
N GLU A 87 2.31 2.96 14.89
CA GLU A 87 1.52 2.77 13.69
C GLU A 87 2.19 1.77 12.75
N THR A 88 1.38 1.09 11.94
CA THR A 88 1.87 0.16 10.92
C THR A 88 1.39 0.59 9.55
N ILE A 89 2.33 0.75 8.63
CA ILE A 89 2.05 0.97 7.20
C ILE A 89 2.29 -0.34 6.46
N THR A 90 1.30 -0.77 5.68
CA THR A 90 1.38 -1.94 4.82
C THR A 90 1.37 -1.54 3.35
N VAL A 91 1.74 -2.48 2.48
CA VAL A 91 1.54 -2.41 1.03
C VAL A 91 0.70 -3.60 0.60
N PRO A 92 -0.07 -3.49 -0.49
CA PRO A 92 -0.72 -4.65 -1.09
C PRO A 92 0.31 -5.72 -1.49
N ALA A 93 -0.09 -6.98 -1.45
CA ALA A 93 0.71 -8.06 -2.03
C ALA A 93 0.85 -7.84 -3.56
N PRO A 94 1.93 -8.28 -4.20
CA PRO A 94 2.03 -8.21 -5.66
C PRO A 94 0.96 -9.09 -6.33
N ILE A 95 0.53 -8.70 -7.53
CA ILE A 95 -0.38 -9.50 -8.35
C ILE A 95 0.23 -10.88 -8.60
N VAL A 96 -0.56 -11.92 -8.44
CA VAL A 96 -0.20 -13.29 -8.82
C VAL A 96 -1.07 -13.70 -10.01
N PRO A 97 -0.52 -13.70 -11.25
CA PRO A 97 -1.22 -14.14 -12.43
C PRO A 97 -1.22 -15.67 -12.56
N ALA A 98 -2.27 -16.22 -13.15
CA ALA A 98 -2.30 -17.59 -13.62
C ALA A 98 -3.02 -17.67 -14.96
N THR A 99 -2.60 -18.61 -15.82
CA THR A 99 -3.22 -18.84 -17.12
C THR A 99 -3.50 -20.33 -17.33
N VAL A 100 -4.60 -20.63 -18.01
CA VAL A 100 -4.91 -21.96 -18.56
C VAL A 100 -5.05 -21.82 -20.05
N VAL A 101 -4.34 -22.63 -20.81
CA VAL A 101 -4.32 -22.59 -22.29
C VAL A 101 -5.10 -23.79 -22.81
N THR A 102 -6.01 -23.52 -23.75
CA THR A 102 -6.68 -24.53 -24.57
C THR A 102 -6.20 -24.34 -26.00
N ASP A 103 -5.51 -25.34 -26.55
CA ASP A 103 -4.99 -25.31 -27.91
C ASP A 103 -6.13 -25.30 -28.94
N GLU A 104 -5.87 -24.73 -30.13
CA GLU A 104 -6.80 -24.83 -31.22
C GLU A 104 -7.01 -26.29 -31.68
N SER A 105 -8.20 -26.62 -32.13
CA SER A 105 -8.59 -27.98 -32.51
C SER A 105 -7.82 -28.53 -33.72
N CYS A 106 -7.41 -27.68 -34.61
CA CYS A 106 -6.50 -27.97 -35.73
C CYS A 106 -5.84 -26.68 -36.21
N SER A 107 -4.68 -26.80 -36.90
CA SER A 107 -3.91 -25.65 -37.34
C SER A 107 -4.76 -24.68 -38.19
N GLY A 108 -4.90 -23.44 -37.73
CA GLY A 108 -5.65 -22.39 -38.36
C GLY A 108 -7.16 -22.41 -38.07
N ALA A 109 -7.63 -23.21 -37.14
CA ALA A 109 -9.04 -23.22 -36.70
C ALA A 109 -9.45 -21.90 -36.02
N GLY A 110 -8.50 -21.25 -35.31
CA GLY A 110 -8.74 -20.02 -34.62
C GLY A 110 -9.72 -20.16 -33.45
N ASP A 111 -9.79 -21.34 -32.85
CA ASP A 111 -10.67 -21.67 -31.72
C ASP A 111 -9.90 -21.92 -30.40
N GLY A 112 -8.62 -21.53 -30.38
CA GLY A 112 -7.80 -21.55 -29.15
C GLY A 112 -8.27 -20.54 -28.12
N GLU A 113 -7.96 -20.80 -26.83
CA GLU A 113 -8.38 -19.97 -25.70
C GLU A 113 -7.28 -19.88 -24.64
N ILE A 114 -7.14 -18.71 -24.03
CA ILE A 114 -6.34 -18.51 -22.82
C ILE A 114 -7.24 -17.94 -21.73
N GLU A 115 -7.52 -18.72 -20.70
CA GLU A 115 -8.17 -18.24 -19.49
C GLU A 115 -7.11 -17.56 -18.62
N VAL A 116 -7.34 -16.33 -18.19
CA VAL A 116 -6.46 -15.53 -17.35
C VAL A 116 -7.12 -15.27 -16.02
N THR A 117 -6.41 -15.55 -14.93
CA THR A 117 -6.83 -15.20 -13.57
C THR A 117 -5.79 -14.32 -12.89
N ALA A 118 -6.23 -13.46 -11.99
CA ALA A 118 -5.35 -12.64 -11.16
C ALA A 118 -5.82 -12.71 -9.70
N THR A 119 -4.88 -12.88 -8.78
CA THR A 119 -5.11 -12.84 -7.34
C THR A 119 -4.11 -11.88 -6.68
N ASP A 120 -4.37 -11.51 -5.42
CA ASP A 120 -3.59 -10.54 -4.67
C ASP A 120 -3.58 -9.15 -5.34
N GLY A 121 -2.64 -8.28 -5.04
CA GLY A 121 -2.70 -6.89 -5.51
C GLY A 121 -3.92 -6.13 -4.99
N THR A 122 -4.30 -5.07 -5.71
CA THR A 122 -5.54 -4.32 -5.45
C THR A 122 -6.57 -4.65 -6.51
N SER A 123 -7.75 -5.10 -6.11
CA SER A 123 -8.81 -5.51 -7.04
C SER A 123 -9.19 -4.40 -8.03
N GLY A 124 -9.62 -4.82 -9.24
CA GLY A 124 -9.80 -3.93 -10.38
C GLY A 124 -8.63 -4.11 -11.35
N TYR A 125 -8.45 -5.36 -11.86
CA TYR A 125 -7.33 -5.67 -12.75
C TYR A 125 -7.67 -5.30 -14.19
N ASN A 126 -6.75 -4.61 -14.86
CA ASN A 126 -6.76 -4.37 -16.28
C ASN A 126 -5.89 -5.41 -16.98
N ILE A 127 -6.45 -6.09 -18.00
CA ILE A 127 -5.74 -7.07 -18.81
C ILE A 127 -5.55 -6.50 -20.21
N SER A 128 -4.34 -6.54 -20.69
CA SER A 128 -3.98 -6.30 -22.09
C SER A 128 -3.13 -7.44 -22.60
N TRP A 129 -3.25 -7.78 -23.87
CA TRP A 129 -2.47 -8.85 -24.46
C TRP A 129 -2.06 -8.50 -25.89
N ASP A 130 -0.96 -9.09 -26.35
CA ASP A 130 -0.39 -8.94 -27.69
C ASP A 130 0.03 -10.33 -28.22
N GLY A 131 -0.13 -10.56 -29.50
CA GLY A 131 0.18 -11.82 -30.15
C GLY A 131 -0.13 -11.79 -31.64
N ILE A 132 -0.03 -12.96 -32.33
CA ILE A 132 -0.23 -13.09 -33.79
C ILE A 132 -1.66 -12.68 -34.17
N SER A 133 -2.62 -12.95 -33.33
CA SER A 133 -4.00 -12.45 -33.45
C SER A 133 -4.13 -11.22 -32.57
N SER A 134 -3.48 -10.11 -32.96
CA SER A 134 -3.50 -8.90 -32.16
C SER A 134 -4.92 -8.38 -31.98
N GLY A 135 -5.44 -8.52 -30.80
CA GLY A 135 -6.61 -7.84 -30.27
C GLY A 135 -6.19 -7.15 -28.99
N ASN A 136 -6.09 -5.85 -28.99
CA ASN A 136 -6.13 -5.10 -27.76
C ASN A 136 -7.58 -4.70 -27.53
N PRO A 137 -8.37 -5.47 -26.79
CA PRO A 137 -9.63 -4.99 -26.28
C PRO A 137 -9.29 -4.00 -25.18
N GLY A 138 -9.07 -2.74 -25.50
CA GLY A 138 -8.73 -1.71 -24.53
C GLY A 138 -9.37 -1.98 -23.16
N GLY A 139 -8.51 -2.31 -22.17
CA GLY A 139 -8.82 -2.43 -20.76
C GLY A 139 -10.08 -3.25 -20.44
N THR A 140 -10.01 -4.57 -20.46
CA THR A 140 -11.07 -5.40 -19.91
C THR A 140 -10.74 -5.65 -18.44
N GLU A 141 -11.65 -5.25 -17.57
CA GLU A 141 -11.45 -5.37 -16.13
C GLU A 141 -11.91 -6.75 -15.62
N ILE A 142 -11.02 -7.44 -14.89
CA ILE A 142 -11.47 -8.45 -13.94
C ILE A 142 -11.82 -7.70 -12.66
N GLY A 143 -13.11 -7.57 -12.35
CA GLY A 143 -13.60 -6.73 -11.26
C GLY A 143 -13.25 -7.20 -9.85
N SER A 144 -12.71 -8.42 -9.67
CA SER A 144 -12.44 -8.99 -8.35
C SER A 144 -11.25 -9.95 -8.36
N SER A 145 -10.57 -10.09 -7.22
CA SER A 145 -9.54 -11.12 -7.01
C SER A 145 -10.11 -12.52 -7.24
N GLY A 146 -9.41 -13.33 -8.04
CA GLY A 146 -9.86 -14.68 -8.43
C GLY A 146 -10.90 -14.72 -9.55
N GLY A 147 -11.25 -13.56 -10.15
CA GLY A 147 -12.06 -13.52 -11.36
C GLY A 147 -11.28 -14.02 -12.57
N THR A 148 -12.00 -14.50 -13.59
CA THR A 148 -11.43 -15.01 -14.85
C THR A 148 -11.73 -14.06 -16.01
N TYR A 149 -10.81 -14.05 -16.97
CA TYR A 149 -10.98 -13.39 -18.26
C TYR A 149 -10.54 -14.34 -19.37
N ASP A 150 -11.39 -14.58 -20.34
CA ASP A 150 -11.15 -15.52 -21.45
C ASP A 150 -10.75 -14.76 -22.71
N ILE A 151 -9.56 -15.05 -23.21
CA ILE A 151 -9.08 -14.57 -24.51
C ILE A 151 -9.37 -15.70 -25.50
N THR A 152 -10.31 -15.49 -26.37
CA THR A 152 -10.81 -16.52 -27.29
C THR A 152 -10.50 -16.22 -28.75
N ASN A 153 -10.76 -17.19 -29.64
CA ASN A 153 -10.50 -17.13 -31.08
C ASN A 153 -9.02 -16.95 -31.42
N LEU A 154 -8.17 -17.63 -30.67
CA LEU A 154 -6.72 -17.60 -30.83
C LEU A 154 -6.27 -18.64 -31.86
N THR A 155 -5.25 -18.28 -32.64
CA THR A 155 -4.51 -19.20 -33.51
C THR A 155 -3.17 -19.56 -32.89
N GLU A 156 -2.50 -20.59 -33.38
CA GLU A 156 -1.14 -20.99 -32.96
C GLU A 156 -0.21 -19.78 -32.93
N GLY A 157 0.49 -19.57 -31.79
CA GLY A 157 1.46 -18.47 -31.66
C GLY A 157 1.81 -18.13 -30.22
N ASP A 158 2.74 -17.19 -30.09
CA ASP A 158 3.15 -16.65 -28.78
C ASP A 158 2.25 -15.46 -28.40
N TYR A 159 1.77 -15.45 -27.16
CA TYR A 159 0.94 -14.39 -26.60
C TYR A 159 1.58 -13.82 -25.35
N SER A 160 1.69 -12.50 -25.30
CA SER A 160 2.16 -11.77 -24.14
C SER A 160 0.97 -11.12 -23.43
N ILE A 161 0.80 -11.42 -22.14
CA ILE A 161 -0.31 -10.91 -21.34
C ILE A 161 0.26 -9.98 -20.27
N ASN A 162 -0.28 -8.77 -20.20
CA ASN A 162 0.05 -7.79 -19.18
C ASN A 162 -1.16 -7.57 -18.27
N ILE A 163 -0.95 -7.66 -16.97
CA ILE A 163 -1.98 -7.44 -15.95
C ILE A 163 -1.50 -6.31 -15.03
N THR A 164 -2.35 -5.31 -14.87
CA THR A 164 -2.15 -4.21 -13.93
C THR A 164 -3.32 -4.14 -12.95
N ASP A 165 -3.09 -3.70 -11.75
CA ASP A 165 -4.13 -3.46 -10.75
C ASP A 165 -4.54 -1.98 -10.68
N ALA A 166 -5.42 -1.64 -9.74
CA ALA A 166 -5.97 -0.29 -9.58
C ALA A 166 -5.02 0.72 -8.91
N ASN A 167 -3.75 0.34 -8.61
CA ASN A 167 -2.77 1.20 -7.96
C ASN A 167 -1.76 1.79 -8.94
#